data_6ac6941b86c77aeb88dbc47137541e8d
#
_entry.id   6ac6941b86c77aeb88dbc47137541e8d
#
_cell.length_a   1.000
_cell.length_b   1.000
_cell.length_c   1.000
_cell.angle_alpha   90.00
_cell.angle_beta   90.00
_cell.angle_gamma   90.00
#
_symmetry.space_group_name_H-M   'P 1'
#
loop_
_entity.id
_entity.type
_entity.pdbx_description
1 polymer ?
#
loop_
_entity_poly.entity_id
_entity_poly.type
_entity_poly.pdbx_seq_one_letter_code
_entity_poly.pdbx_strand_id
1 'polypeptide(L)' 'MPTFVITTKQAKNSNGIRIEPGMSVQVVTNSMSNPVTTNGGQIVANAFLRLYGIDIKRAGALNMVYLDVERIR' A
#
# COMPACT_ATOMS: atom_id res chain seq x y z
N MET A 1 -13.87 11.79 6.55
CA MET A 1 -13.33 10.64 5.79
C MET A 1 -12.01 10.22 6.42
N PRO A 2 -11.86 8.95 6.78
CA PRO A 2 -10.61 8.51 7.39
C PRO A 2 -9.43 8.60 6.41
N THR A 3 -8.28 8.91 6.95
CA THR A 3 -7.01 8.97 6.21
C THR A 3 -6.07 7.94 6.79
N PHE A 4 -5.48 7.14 5.92
CA PHE A 4 -4.55 6.09 6.31
C PHE A 4 -3.18 6.36 5.67
N VAL A 5 -2.14 6.03 6.42
CA VAL A 5 -0.77 5.98 5.90
C VAL A 5 -0.37 4.52 5.78
N ILE A 6 0.04 4.12 4.60
CA ILE A 6 0.48 2.77 4.32
C ILE A 6 1.98 2.83 4.03
N THR A 7 2.74 2.10 4.84
CA THR A 7 4.21 2.10 4.76
C THR A 7 4.71 0.70 4.50
N THR A 8 5.65 0.55 3.58
CA THR A 8 6.31 -0.72 3.36
C THR A 8 7.23 -1.01 4.54
N LYS A 9 7.17 -2.23 5.07
CA LYS A 9 7.99 -2.63 6.22
C LYS A 9 9.00 -3.72 5.91
N GLN A 10 8.94 -4.29 4.72
CA GLN A 10 9.90 -5.32 4.28
C GLN A 10 10.27 -5.09 2.83
N ALA A 11 11.49 -5.49 2.48
CA ALA A 11 11.95 -5.46 1.11
C ALA A 11 11.38 -6.64 0.33
N LYS A 12 11.09 -6.42 -0.95
CA LYS A 12 10.67 -7.48 -1.86
C LYS A 12 11.16 -7.16 -3.26
N ASN A 13 11.63 -8.18 -3.96
CA ASN A 13 12.03 -8.06 -5.35
C ASN A 13 11.36 -9.21 -6.11
N SER A 14 10.39 -8.87 -6.95
CA SER A 14 9.59 -9.87 -7.68
C SER A 14 9.08 -9.28 -8.98
N ASN A 15 9.01 -10.09 -10.03
CA ASN A 15 8.50 -9.67 -11.34
C ASN A 15 9.16 -8.39 -11.88
N GLY A 16 10.44 -8.20 -11.59
CA GLY A 16 11.17 -7.01 -11.99
C GLY A 16 10.82 -5.76 -11.19
N ILE A 17 10.03 -5.89 -10.14
CA ILE A 17 9.62 -4.79 -9.29
C ILE A 17 10.34 -4.89 -7.95
N ARG A 18 11.00 -3.81 -7.57
CA ARG A 18 11.73 -3.74 -6.30
C ARG A 18 10.99 -2.84 -5.33
N ILE A 19 10.72 -3.38 -4.13
CA ILE A 19 10.09 -2.64 -3.04
C ILE A 19 11.07 -2.58 -1.89
N GLU A 20 11.29 -1.38 -1.36
CA GLU A 20 12.18 -1.15 -0.23
C GLU A 20 11.36 -0.73 0.99
N PRO A 21 11.80 -1.05 2.22
CA PRO A 21 11.11 -0.59 3.42
C PRO A 21 11.20 0.94 3.53
N GLY A 22 10.17 1.52 4.14
CA GLY A 22 10.11 2.97 4.34
C GLY A 22 9.40 3.74 3.23
N MET A 23 8.93 3.08 2.19
CA MET A 23 8.08 3.72 1.18
C MET A 23 6.68 3.89 1.75
N SER A 24 6.11 5.08 1.69
CA SER A 24 4.80 5.32 2.25
C SER A 24 3.90 6.10 1.31
N VAL A 25 2.60 5.82 1.40
CA VAL A 25 1.57 6.55 0.70
C VAL A 25 0.44 6.87 1.67
N GLN A 26 -0.28 7.95 1.37
CA GLN A 26 -1.42 8.39 2.15
C GLN A 26 -2.67 8.21 1.30
N VAL A 27 -3.68 7.57 1.85
CA VAL A 27 -4.95 7.35 1.15
C VAL A 27 -6.10 7.88 1.99
N VAL A 28 -7.06 8.50 1.31
CA VAL A 28 -8.31 8.96 1.91
C VAL A 28 -9.43 8.07 1.39
N THR A 29 -10.23 7.54 2.30
CA THR A 29 -11.29 6.61 1.94
C THR A 29 -12.54 6.92 2.76
N ASN A 30 -13.73 6.59 2.26
CA ASN A 30 -14.97 6.71 3.01
C ASN A 30 -15.30 5.48 3.83
N SER A 31 -14.36 4.58 4.00
CA SER A 31 -14.53 3.38 4.81
C SER A 31 -13.58 3.40 6.00
N MET A 32 -14.05 2.91 7.13
CA MET A 32 -13.21 2.72 8.32
C MET A 32 -12.41 1.44 8.25
N SER A 33 -12.62 0.61 7.24
CA SER A 33 -11.93 -0.66 7.06
C SER A 33 -10.51 -0.44 6.56
N ASN A 34 -9.64 -1.42 6.85
CA ASN A 34 -8.26 -1.40 6.40
C ASN A 34 -8.20 -1.34 4.86
N PRO A 35 -7.60 -0.29 4.27
CA PRO A 35 -7.61 -0.12 2.82
C PRO A 35 -6.82 -1.22 2.06
N VAL A 36 -5.88 -1.89 2.72
CA VAL A 36 -5.12 -2.98 2.09
C VAL A 36 -6.01 -4.19 1.85
N THR A 37 -6.98 -4.44 2.75
CA THR A 37 -7.85 -5.60 2.67
C THR A 37 -9.22 -5.30 2.07
N THR A 38 -9.50 -4.04 1.76
CA THR A 38 -10.79 -3.61 1.22
C THR A 38 -10.69 -3.50 -0.30
N ASN A 39 -11.64 -4.09 -1.01
CA ASN A 39 -11.70 -4.08 -2.48
C ASN A 39 -10.39 -4.54 -3.12
N GLY A 40 -9.76 -5.57 -2.54
CA GLY A 40 -8.49 -6.11 -3.03
C GLY A 40 -7.32 -5.15 -2.90
N GLY A 41 -7.45 -4.12 -2.08
CA GLY A 41 -6.38 -3.15 -1.87
C GLY A 41 -6.16 -2.21 -3.06
N GLN A 42 -7.17 -2.05 -3.90
CA GLN A 42 -7.02 -1.29 -5.15
C GLN A 42 -6.61 0.17 -4.91
N ILE A 43 -7.16 0.81 -3.89
CA ILE A 43 -6.85 2.20 -3.59
C ILE A 43 -5.37 2.36 -3.17
N VAL A 44 -4.85 1.39 -2.44
CA VAL A 44 -3.44 1.37 -2.03
C VAL A 44 -2.54 1.11 -3.23
N ALA A 45 -2.91 0.15 -4.07
CA ALA A 45 -2.14 -0.16 -5.29
C ALA A 45 -2.06 1.04 -6.21
N ASN A 46 -3.18 1.75 -6.40
CA ASN A 46 -3.22 2.96 -7.22
C ASN A 46 -2.33 4.07 -6.65
N ALA A 47 -2.31 4.22 -5.33
CA ALA A 47 -1.50 5.23 -4.67
C ALA A 47 0.00 4.96 -4.86
N PHE A 48 0.44 3.72 -4.73
CA PHE A 48 1.83 3.36 -4.97
C PHE A 48 2.22 3.53 -6.44
N LEU A 49 1.33 3.16 -7.35
CA LEU A 49 1.60 3.32 -8.77
C LEU A 49 1.76 4.80 -9.14
N ARG A 50 0.90 5.65 -8.62
CA ARG A 50 0.92 7.08 -8.91
C ARG A 50 2.15 7.78 -8.32
N LEU A 51 2.51 7.42 -7.08
CA LEU A 51 3.57 8.11 -6.36
C LEU A 51 4.96 7.57 -6.65
N TYR A 52 5.08 6.25 -6.75
CA TYR A 52 6.38 5.59 -6.93
C TYR A 52 6.53 4.93 -8.30
N GLY A 53 5.46 4.82 -9.06
CA GLY A 53 5.51 4.16 -10.36
C GLY A 53 5.66 2.65 -10.27
N ILE A 54 5.33 2.05 -9.12
CA ILE A 54 5.41 0.60 -8.93
C ILE A 54 4.04 -0.03 -8.79
N ASP A 55 3.87 -1.20 -9.42
CA ASP A 55 2.67 -2.01 -9.28
C ASP A 55 2.88 -3.00 -8.13
N ILE A 56 2.51 -2.56 -6.93
CA ILE A 56 2.71 -3.34 -5.70
C ILE A 56 1.87 -4.63 -5.70
N LYS A 57 0.73 -4.61 -6.38
CA LYS A 57 -0.11 -5.79 -6.50
C LYS A 57 0.58 -6.86 -7.34
N ARG A 58 1.20 -6.46 -8.46
CA ARG A 58 1.95 -7.35 -9.33
C ARG A 58 3.19 -7.92 -8.65
N ALA A 59 3.79 -7.14 -7.77
CA ALA A 59 4.94 -7.57 -7.00
C ALA A 59 4.57 -8.57 -5.89
N GLY A 60 3.27 -8.76 -5.64
CA GLY A 60 2.82 -9.67 -4.58
C GLY A 60 3.01 -9.14 -3.18
N ALA A 61 3.18 -7.83 -3.04
CA ALA A 61 3.42 -7.19 -1.75
C ALA A 61 2.20 -6.46 -1.20
N LEU A 62 1.05 -6.61 -1.83
CA LEU A 62 -0.19 -5.95 -1.40
C LEU A 62 -0.87 -6.78 -0.30
N ASN A 63 -0.22 -6.86 0.85
CA ASN A 63 -0.73 -7.58 2.01
C ASN A 63 -0.06 -7.05 3.29
N MET A 64 -0.58 -7.48 4.43
CA MET A 64 -0.12 -6.98 5.73
C MET A 64 1.25 -7.51 6.16
N VAL A 65 1.80 -8.49 5.45
CA VAL A 65 3.16 -8.97 5.72
C VAL A 65 4.18 -7.92 5.29
N TYR A 66 3.93 -7.23 4.19
CA TYR A 66 4.84 -6.24 3.62
C TYR A 66 4.43 -4.81 3.94
N LEU A 67 3.18 -4.57 4.31
CA LEU A 67 2.64 -3.23 4.50
C LEU A 67 2.17 -3.03 5.93
N ASP A 68 2.44 -1.83 6.45
CA ASP A 68 1.92 -1.38 7.73
C ASP A 68 0.89 -0.29 7.46
N VAL A 69 -0.23 -0.34 8.15
CA VAL A 69 -1.34 0.59 7.95
C VAL A 69 -1.59 1.35 9.24
N GLU A 70 -1.56 2.67 9.15
CA GLU A 70 -1.86 3.53 10.28
C GLU A 70 -2.96 4.51 9.90
N ARG A 71 -4.00 4.58 10.72
CA ARG A 71 -5.05 5.59 10.56
C ARG A 71 -4.63 6.85 11.30
N ILE A 72 -4.57 7.97 10.58
CA ILE A 72 -4.13 9.25 11.15
C ILE A 72 -5.27 10.25 11.30
N ARG A 73 -6.44 9.98 10.73
CA ARG A 73 -7.63 10.83 10.86
C ARG A 73 -8.89 10.02 10.88
#